data_eda51115d64c38fdf8c83cdb6b05174b
#
_entry.id   eda51115d64c38fdf8c83cdb6b05174b
#
_cell.length_a   1.000
_cell.length_b   1.000
_cell.length_c   1.000
_cell.angle_alpha   90.00
_cell.angle_beta   90.00
_cell.angle_gamma   90.00
#
_symmetry.space_group_name_H-M   'P 1'
#
loop_
_entity.id
_entity.type
_entity.pdbx_description
1 polymer ?
#
loop_
_entity_poly.entity_id
_entity_poly.type
_entity_poly.pdbx_seq_one_letter_code
_entity_poly.pdbx_strand_id
1 'polypeptide(L)'
;HLFWSEDISVLLDQYQDIREQQEELTARNRLLQKAYQKEAERRKTEEQNRLLNMIQNQTAGQLELLSQFMDELERTESREQYDRILGKIVVVGTYLKRRKNLVLTQYASDGNLLTMEDLRQSLAESCDSLKLCRIRAAYYVENVDVQMNADDILKCYDTFEWLVERLLDIMQSVFYRVSQIDDALRISVHIVAEADLRGLMSERPELNVQQEDENEWFI
;
A
#
# COMPACT_ATOMS: atom_id res chain seq x y z
N HIS A 1 -26.09 -26.11 77.94
CA HIS A 1 -25.24 -25.24 77.12
C HIS A 1 -23.89 -25.91 76.84
N LEU A 2 -23.76 -26.58 75.73
CA LEU A 2 -22.54 -27.24 75.27
C LEU A 2 -22.45 -26.88 73.78
N PHE A 3 -21.66 -26.05 73.43
CA PHE A 3 -20.31 -25.90 73.04
C PHE A 3 -20.02 -26.15 71.55
N TRP A 4 -20.01 -25.06 70.86
CA TRP A 4 -19.61 -24.90 69.46
C TRP A 4 -18.23 -24.23 69.34
N SER A 5 -17.29 -24.46 70.20
CA SER A 5 -16.02 -23.73 70.23
C SER A 5 -14.86 -24.43 69.51
N GLU A 6 -14.96 -25.72 69.19
CA GLU A 6 -13.89 -26.44 68.54
C GLU A 6 -13.89 -26.28 66.99
N ASP A 7 -15.07 -26.10 66.39
CA ASP A 7 -15.15 -25.97 64.93
C ASP A 7 -14.81 -24.58 64.37
N ILE A 8 -14.82 -23.56 65.20
CA ILE A 8 -14.58 -22.19 64.73
C ILE A 8 -13.11 -21.92 64.39
N SER A 9 -12.15 -22.55 65.12
CA SER A 9 -10.71 -22.39 64.79
C SER A 9 -10.34 -22.99 63.44
N VAL A 10 -10.86 -24.19 63.16
CA VAL A 10 -10.66 -24.90 61.87
C VAL A 10 -11.29 -24.12 60.72
N LEU A 11 -12.49 -23.56 60.94
CA LEU A 11 -13.13 -22.68 59.95
C LEU A 11 -12.38 -21.37 59.71
N LEU A 12 -11.81 -20.79 60.73
CA LEU A 12 -10.96 -19.57 60.62
C LEU A 12 -9.66 -19.86 59.85
N ASP A 13 -9.02 -20.99 60.12
CA ASP A 13 -7.79 -21.41 59.40
C ASP A 13 -8.13 -21.67 57.92
N GLN A 14 -9.20 -22.39 57.66
CA GLN A 14 -9.63 -22.61 56.24
C GLN A 14 -10.01 -21.29 55.53
N TYR A 15 -10.62 -20.36 56.22
CA TYR A 15 -10.95 -19.05 55.64
C TYR A 15 -9.66 -18.23 55.36
N GLN A 16 -8.66 -18.36 56.20
CA GLN A 16 -7.38 -17.71 55.98
C GLN A 16 -6.61 -18.28 54.82
N ASP A 17 -6.60 -19.63 54.69
CA ASP A 17 -6.01 -20.33 53.53
C ASP A 17 -6.69 -19.94 52.22
N ILE A 18 -8.02 -19.90 52.19
CA ILE A 18 -8.79 -19.48 50.99
C ILE A 18 -8.46 -18.04 50.62
N ARG A 19 -8.33 -17.16 51.58
CA ARG A 19 -8.00 -15.77 51.36
C ARG A 19 -6.57 -15.61 50.78
N GLU A 20 -5.60 -16.31 51.31
CA GLU A 20 -4.24 -16.33 50.79
C GLU A 20 -4.18 -16.87 49.36
N GLN A 21 -4.91 -17.97 49.07
CA GLN A 21 -5.01 -18.50 47.72
C GLN A 21 -5.69 -17.52 46.75
N GLN A 22 -6.71 -16.78 47.20
CA GLN A 22 -7.37 -15.77 46.38
C GLN A 22 -6.41 -14.58 46.07
N GLU A 23 -5.63 -14.14 47.03
CA GLU A 23 -4.64 -13.09 46.87
C GLU A 23 -3.53 -13.52 45.91
N GLU A 24 -3.04 -14.77 46.02
CA GLU A 24 -2.06 -15.35 45.12
C GLU A 24 -2.60 -15.49 43.67
N LEU A 25 -3.82 -16.01 43.52
CA LEU A 25 -4.51 -16.11 42.23
C LEU A 25 -4.70 -14.73 41.57
N THR A 26 -5.07 -13.75 42.35
CA THR A 26 -5.25 -12.38 41.87
C THR A 26 -3.94 -11.75 41.41
N ALA A 27 -2.87 -11.95 42.18
CA ALA A 27 -1.53 -11.49 41.80
C ALA A 27 -1.03 -12.19 40.51
N ARG A 28 -1.24 -13.51 40.42
CA ARG A 28 -0.87 -14.31 39.24
C ARG A 28 -1.64 -13.86 38.00
N ASN A 29 -2.97 -13.62 38.12
CA ASN A 29 -3.79 -13.13 37.04
C ASN A 29 -3.34 -11.74 36.54
N ARG A 30 -2.96 -10.82 37.45
CA ARG A 30 -2.41 -9.52 37.06
C ARG A 30 -1.08 -9.65 36.30
N LEU A 31 -0.20 -10.56 36.73
CA LEU A 31 1.05 -10.82 36.02
C LEU A 31 0.81 -11.41 34.64
N LEU A 32 -0.10 -12.37 34.53
CA LEU A 32 -0.49 -12.94 33.23
C LEU A 32 -1.09 -11.90 32.29
N GLN A 33 -1.99 -11.04 32.78
CA GLN A 33 -2.54 -9.94 31.96
C GLN A 33 -1.47 -9.00 31.46
N LYS A 34 -0.51 -8.59 32.30
CA LYS A 34 0.62 -7.77 31.88
C LYS A 34 1.51 -8.46 30.86
N ALA A 35 1.75 -9.76 31.03
CA ALA A 35 2.52 -10.55 30.08
C ALA A 35 1.82 -10.64 28.73
N TYR A 36 0.51 -10.88 28.70
CA TYR A 36 -0.30 -10.89 27.46
C TYR A 36 -0.32 -9.53 26.76
N GLN A 37 -0.47 -8.44 27.53
CA GLN A 37 -0.43 -7.09 26.95
C GLN A 37 0.94 -6.79 26.31
N LYS A 38 2.02 -7.09 27.02
CA LYS A 38 3.39 -6.89 26.50
C LYS A 38 3.65 -7.74 25.24
N GLU A 39 3.18 -8.98 25.23
CA GLU A 39 3.33 -9.86 24.06
C GLU A 39 2.51 -9.35 22.88
N ALA A 40 1.29 -8.85 23.11
CA ALA A 40 0.46 -8.25 22.06
C ALA A 40 1.10 -6.99 21.48
N GLU A 41 1.67 -6.12 22.31
CA GLU A 41 2.41 -4.94 21.87
C GLU A 41 3.65 -5.33 21.05
N ARG A 42 4.40 -6.35 21.50
CA ARG A 42 5.56 -6.85 20.77
C ARG A 42 5.19 -7.37 19.40
N ARG A 43 4.16 -8.23 19.32
CA ARG A 43 3.66 -8.74 18.04
C ARG A 43 3.21 -7.64 17.09
N LYS A 44 2.50 -6.64 17.61
CA LYS A 44 2.09 -5.48 16.82
C LYS A 44 3.29 -4.72 16.25
N THR A 45 4.33 -4.52 17.06
CA THR A 45 5.56 -3.84 16.61
C THR A 45 6.34 -4.66 15.59
N GLU A 46 6.45 -5.98 15.81
CA GLU A 46 7.10 -6.90 14.85
C GLU A 46 6.37 -6.91 13.52
N GLU A 47 5.04 -6.92 13.53
CA GLU A 47 4.19 -6.87 12.35
C GLU A 47 4.35 -5.55 11.59
N GLN A 48 4.35 -4.42 12.31
CA GLN A 48 4.61 -3.09 11.71
C GLN A 48 5.99 -3.02 11.05
N ASN A 49 7.02 -3.54 11.69
CA ASN A 49 8.38 -3.58 11.14
C ASN A 49 8.45 -4.47 9.91
N ARG A 50 7.78 -5.63 9.91
CA ARG A 50 7.69 -6.51 8.74
C ARG A 50 7.07 -5.80 7.55
N LEU A 51 5.99 -5.06 7.78
CA LEU A 51 5.32 -4.26 6.75
C LEU A 51 6.23 -3.18 6.18
N LEU A 52 6.87 -2.40 7.05
CA LEU A 52 7.77 -1.35 6.60
C LEU A 52 8.91 -1.92 5.74
N ASN A 53 9.50 -3.04 6.16
CA ASN A 53 10.53 -3.72 5.38
C ASN A 53 10.00 -4.23 4.03
N MET A 54 8.78 -4.76 4.00
CA MET A 54 8.15 -5.22 2.76
C MET A 54 7.92 -4.05 1.79
N ILE A 55 7.35 -2.94 2.28
CA ILE A 55 7.15 -1.72 1.48
C ILE A 55 8.49 -1.21 0.94
N GLN A 56 9.52 -1.11 1.78
CA GLN A 56 10.85 -0.65 1.37
C GLN A 56 11.45 -1.54 0.29
N ASN A 57 11.37 -2.86 0.44
CA ASN A 57 11.91 -3.79 -0.56
C ASN A 57 11.17 -3.71 -1.90
N GLN A 58 9.85 -3.54 -1.87
CA GLN A 58 9.04 -3.44 -3.07
C GLN A 58 9.18 -2.10 -3.80
N THR A 59 9.64 -1.05 -3.12
CA THR A 59 9.83 0.29 -3.68
C THR A 59 11.30 0.69 -3.81
N ALA A 60 12.22 -0.25 -3.65
CA ALA A 60 13.66 0.04 -3.70
C ALA A 60 14.09 0.63 -5.06
N GLY A 61 13.55 0.12 -6.17
CA GLY A 61 13.84 0.64 -7.52
C GLY A 61 13.41 2.10 -7.69
N GLN A 62 12.21 2.45 -7.21
CA GLN A 62 11.72 3.84 -7.28
C GLN A 62 12.51 4.79 -6.38
N LEU A 63 12.99 4.32 -5.23
CA LEU A 63 13.86 5.12 -4.35
C LEU A 63 15.22 5.36 -5.00
N GLU A 64 15.76 4.37 -5.70
CA GLU A 64 17.00 4.52 -6.49
C GLU A 64 16.79 5.50 -7.65
N LEU A 65 15.68 5.40 -8.38
CA LEU A 65 15.31 6.32 -9.46
C LEU A 65 15.16 7.76 -8.94
N LEU A 66 14.54 7.96 -7.78
CA LEU A 66 14.47 9.28 -7.13
C LEU A 66 15.87 9.83 -6.81
N SER A 67 16.78 8.99 -6.29
CA SER A 67 18.15 9.41 -6.00
C SER A 67 18.86 9.86 -7.26
N GLN A 68 18.71 9.11 -8.37
CA GLN A 68 19.28 9.48 -9.67
C GLN A 68 18.73 10.83 -10.17
N PHE A 69 17.41 11.07 -10.07
CA PHE A 69 16.83 12.36 -10.46
C PHE A 69 17.29 13.50 -9.56
N MET A 70 17.51 13.28 -8.27
CA MET A 70 18.06 14.29 -7.37
C MET A 70 19.51 14.65 -7.74
N ASP A 71 20.33 13.65 -8.05
CA ASP A 71 21.72 13.87 -8.51
C ASP A 71 21.76 14.61 -9.87
N GLU A 72 20.83 14.31 -10.77
CA GLU A 72 20.68 15.01 -12.06
C GLU A 72 20.23 16.45 -11.84
N LEU A 73 19.28 16.67 -10.91
CA LEU A 73 18.78 18.01 -10.55
C LEU A 73 19.91 18.92 -10.04
N GLU A 74 20.80 18.41 -9.19
CA GLU A 74 21.93 19.15 -8.64
C GLU A 74 22.94 19.57 -9.70
N ARG A 75 23.05 18.81 -10.82
CA ARG A 75 23.98 19.09 -11.93
C ARG A 75 23.38 19.95 -13.03
N THR A 76 22.09 20.23 -12.94
CA THR A 76 21.36 20.92 -14.01
C THR A 76 21.42 22.43 -13.83
N GLU A 77 21.93 23.14 -14.84
CA GLU A 77 22.01 24.60 -14.90
C GLU A 77 20.81 25.24 -15.65
N SER A 78 20.14 24.47 -16.50
CA SER A 78 19.00 24.91 -17.29
C SER A 78 17.71 24.86 -16.46
N ARG A 79 16.99 25.99 -16.39
CA ARG A 79 15.71 26.08 -15.70
C ARG A 79 14.64 25.14 -16.28
N GLU A 80 14.64 24.96 -17.60
CA GLU A 80 13.67 24.07 -18.24
C GLU A 80 13.93 22.59 -17.90
N GLN A 81 15.20 22.17 -17.88
CA GLN A 81 15.59 20.84 -17.45
C GLN A 81 15.30 20.64 -15.96
N TYR A 82 15.58 21.65 -15.14
CA TYR A 82 15.28 21.64 -13.71
C TYR A 82 13.79 21.38 -13.46
N ASP A 83 12.90 22.14 -14.10
CA ASP A 83 11.45 21.99 -13.96
C ASP A 83 10.98 20.60 -14.43
N ARG A 84 11.58 20.05 -15.49
CA ARG A 84 11.28 18.71 -16.01
C ARG A 84 11.69 17.62 -15.02
N ILE A 85 12.91 17.68 -14.48
CA ILE A 85 13.40 16.70 -13.51
C ILE A 85 12.60 16.78 -12.22
N LEU A 86 12.29 17.98 -11.75
CA LEU A 86 11.42 18.18 -10.59
C LEU A 86 10.05 17.54 -10.80
N GLY A 87 9.47 17.69 -12.00
CA GLY A 87 8.21 17.01 -12.37
C GLY A 87 8.32 15.50 -12.23
N LYS A 88 9.41 14.89 -12.73
CA LYS A 88 9.66 13.44 -12.59
C LYS A 88 9.76 13.01 -11.12
N ILE A 89 10.48 13.78 -10.30
CA ILE A 89 10.61 13.52 -8.84
C ILE A 89 9.22 13.52 -8.18
N VAL A 90 8.37 14.48 -8.53
CA VAL A 90 7.01 14.55 -7.98
C VAL A 90 6.15 13.37 -8.43
N VAL A 91 6.26 12.95 -9.69
CA VAL A 91 5.52 11.79 -10.22
C VAL A 91 5.89 10.52 -9.45
N VAL A 92 7.18 10.18 -9.36
CA VAL A 92 7.65 8.98 -8.64
C VAL A 92 7.36 9.07 -7.14
N GLY A 93 7.53 10.26 -6.54
CA GLY A 93 7.20 10.50 -5.13
C GLY A 93 5.71 10.34 -4.82
N THR A 94 4.84 10.75 -5.74
CA THR A 94 3.38 10.56 -5.62
C THR A 94 3.02 9.08 -5.65
N TYR A 95 3.60 8.30 -6.56
CA TYR A 95 3.43 6.87 -6.59
C TYR A 95 3.82 6.22 -5.27
N LEU A 96 5.03 6.47 -4.78
CA LEU A 96 5.51 5.92 -3.52
C LEU A 96 4.57 6.22 -2.35
N LYS A 97 4.11 7.46 -2.26
CA LYS A 97 3.14 7.90 -1.24
C LYS A 97 1.83 7.10 -1.35
N ARG A 98 1.27 6.98 -2.56
CA ARG A 98 -0.02 6.33 -2.78
C ARG A 98 0.05 4.83 -2.62
N ARG A 99 1.09 4.20 -3.14
CA ARG A 99 1.32 2.77 -2.95
C ARG A 99 1.44 2.40 -1.47
N LYS A 100 2.21 3.21 -0.71
CA LYS A 100 2.31 3.05 0.74
C LYS A 100 0.94 3.15 1.43
N ASN A 101 0.12 4.12 1.03
CA ASN A 101 -1.22 4.29 1.58
C ASN A 101 -2.11 3.09 1.28
N LEU A 102 -2.12 2.58 0.05
CA LEU A 102 -2.87 1.36 -0.32
C LEU A 102 -2.46 0.17 0.55
N VAL A 103 -1.16 -0.08 0.72
CA VAL A 103 -0.66 -1.16 1.57
C VAL A 103 -1.07 -0.97 3.03
N LEU A 104 -1.03 0.25 3.56
CA LEU A 104 -1.47 0.53 4.93
C LEU A 104 -2.99 0.34 5.10
N THR A 105 -3.79 0.74 4.11
CA THR A 105 -5.24 0.53 4.10
C THR A 105 -5.58 -0.97 4.03
N GLN A 106 -4.91 -1.73 3.15
CA GLN A 106 -5.00 -3.19 3.09
C GLN A 106 -4.78 -3.83 4.47
N TYR A 107 -3.78 -3.35 5.17
CA TYR A 107 -3.40 -3.89 6.48
C TYR A 107 -4.37 -3.53 7.60
N ALA A 108 -5.03 -2.38 7.47
CA ALA A 108 -6.06 -1.94 8.40
C ALA A 108 -7.43 -2.60 8.15
N SER A 109 -7.63 -3.19 6.98
CA SER A 109 -8.86 -3.87 6.60
C SER A 109 -8.85 -5.32 7.05
N ASP A 110 -9.99 -5.80 7.58
CA ASP A 110 -10.20 -7.22 7.85
C ASP A 110 -10.44 -7.94 6.50
N GLY A 111 -9.54 -8.84 6.10
CA GLY A 111 -9.76 -9.72 4.96
C GLY A 111 -8.99 -9.41 3.68
N ASN A 112 -7.91 -8.62 3.73
CA ASN A 112 -7.06 -8.32 2.55
C ASN A 112 -7.85 -7.69 1.40
N LEU A 113 -8.77 -6.76 1.71
CA LEU A 113 -9.64 -6.09 0.76
C LEU A 113 -9.31 -4.60 0.68
N LEU A 114 -9.40 -4.05 -0.54
CA LEU A 114 -9.38 -2.61 -0.84
C LEU A 114 -10.63 -2.26 -1.65
N THR A 115 -11.02 -1.00 -1.65
CA THR A 115 -12.11 -0.51 -2.48
C THR A 115 -11.59 -0.02 -3.83
N MET A 116 -12.42 -0.08 -4.86
CA MET A 116 -12.11 0.55 -6.15
C MET A 116 -11.98 2.08 -6.01
N GLU A 117 -12.57 2.66 -4.97
CA GLU A 117 -12.39 4.07 -4.61
C GLU A 117 -10.96 4.39 -4.17
N ASP A 118 -10.31 3.48 -3.41
CA ASP A 118 -8.90 3.64 -3.01
C ASP A 118 -7.98 3.68 -4.24
N LEU A 119 -8.25 2.82 -5.23
CA LEU A 119 -7.56 2.83 -6.52
C LEU A 119 -7.83 4.14 -7.28
N ARG A 120 -9.09 4.55 -7.37
CA ARG A 120 -9.50 5.78 -8.04
C ARG A 120 -8.78 7.01 -7.47
N GLN A 121 -8.71 7.13 -6.16
CA GLN A 121 -8.01 8.24 -5.49
C GLN A 121 -6.51 8.21 -5.77
N SER A 122 -5.91 7.01 -5.80
CA SER A 122 -4.49 6.86 -6.10
C SER A 122 -4.17 7.26 -7.54
N LEU A 123 -4.98 6.80 -8.51
CA LEU A 123 -4.85 7.19 -9.91
C LEU A 123 -5.10 8.69 -10.12
N ALA A 124 -6.05 9.28 -9.39
CA ALA A 124 -6.33 10.72 -9.46
C ALA A 124 -5.11 11.57 -9.15
N GLU A 125 -4.45 11.32 -8.02
CA GLU A 125 -3.25 12.09 -7.65
C GLU A 125 -2.07 11.81 -8.59
N SER A 126 -1.89 10.56 -9.05
CA SER A 126 -0.84 10.23 -10.00
C SER A 126 -1.07 10.92 -11.35
N CYS A 127 -2.29 10.90 -11.89
CA CYS A 127 -2.62 11.62 -13.11
C CYS A 127 -2.46 13.15 -12.96
N ASP A 128 -2.78 13.71 -11.80
CA ASP A 128 -2.56 15.13 -11.54
C ASP A 128 -1.06 15.48 -11.51
N SER A 129 -0.22 14.61 -10.97
CA SER A 129 1.23 14.82 -10.93
C SER A 129 1.87 14.83 -12.33
N LEU A 130 1.33 14.06 -13.29
CA LEU A 130 1.81 14.00 -14.67
C LEU A 130 1.71 15.35 -15.42
N LYS A 131 0.82 16.24 -14.98
CA LYS A 131 0.71 17.61 -15.52
C LYS A 131 2.01 18.40 -15.37
N LEU A 132 2.81 18.12 -14.33
CA LEU A 132 4.11 18.74 -14.12
C LEU A 132 5.12 18.34 -15.20
N CYS A 133 4.96 17.16 -15.78
CA CYS A 133 5.73 16.68 -16.93
C CYS A 133 5.09 17.06 -18.27
N ARG A 134 4.05 17.92 -18.29
CA ARG A 134 3.28 18.34 -19.47
C ARG A 134 2.55 17.18 -20.17
N ILE A 135 2.27 16.08 -19.44
CA ILE A 135 1.55 14.93 -19.93
C ILE A 135 0.06 15.10 -19.59
N ARG A 136 -0.81 14.91 -20.59
CA ARG A 136 -2.27 14.91 -20.40
C ARG A 136 -2.68 13.53 -19.92
N ALA A 137 -3.12 13.45 -18.66
CA ALA A 137 -3.53 12.18 -18.08
C ALA A 137 -5.01 12.21 -17.69
N ALA A 138 -5.70 11.13 -17.99
CA ALA A 138 -7.07 10.87 -17.55
C ALA A 138 -7.21 9.42 -17.12
N TYR A 139 -8.17 9.15 -16.25
CA TYR A 139 -8.46 7.82 -15.75
C TYR A 139 -9.96 7.60 -15.63
N TYR A 140 -10.36 6.34 -15.63
CA TYR A 140 -11.72 5.90 -15.34
C TYR A 140 -11.66 4.60 -14.54
N VAL A 141 -12.36 4.57 -13.41
CA VAL A 141 -12.50 3.38 -12.55
C VAL A 141 -13.98 3.08 -12.42
N GLU A 142 -14.36 1.87 -12.83
CA GLU A 142 -15.73 1.40 -12.76
C GLU A 142 -16.07 0.89 -11.36
N ASN A 143 -17.33 1.02 -10.95
CA ASN A 143 -17.87 0.43 -9.71
C ASN A 143 -17.06 0.77 -8.44
N VAL A 144 -16.85 2.06 -8.18
CA VAL A 144 -15.98 2.56 -7.08
C VAL A 144 -16.32 2.04 -5.69
N ASP A 145 -17.58 1.67 -5.43
CA ASP A 145 -18.05 1.17 -4.13
C ASP A 145 -17.75 -0.33 -3.89
N VAL A 146 -17.21 -1.02 -4.90
CA VAL A 146 -16.92 -2.47 -4.79
C VAL A 146 -15.60 -2.70 -4.09
N GLN A 147 -15.57 -3.72 -3.24
CA GLN A 147 -14.35 -4.23 -2.62
C GLN A 147 -13.77 -5.37 -3.47
N MET A 148 -12.47 -5.32 -3.67
CA MET A 148 -11.71 -6.30 -4.44
C MET A 148 -10.52 -6.79 -3.61
N ASN A 149 -9.92 -7.89 -4.05
CA ASN A 149 -8.66 -8.35 -3.47
C ASN A 149 -7.59 -7.24 -3.57
N ALA A 150 -6.94 -6.95 -2.46
CA ALA A 150 -5.96 -5.88 -2.41
C ALA A 150 -4.77 -6.10 -3.36
N ASP A 151 -4.35 -7.35 -3.57
CA ASP A 151 -3.26 -7.66 -4.49
C ASP A 151 -3.61 -7.31 -5.94
N ASP A 152 -4.88 -7.45 -6.35
CA ASP A 152 -5.31 -7.10 -7.70
C ASP A 152 -5.37 -5.58 -7.88
N ILE A 153 -5.86 -4.85 -6.87
CA ILE A 153 -5.83 -3.38 -6.87
C ILE A 153 -4.39 -2.85 -6.90
N LEU A 154 -3.50 -3.42 -6.10
CA LEU A 154 -2.08 -3.05 -6.12
C LEU A 154 -1.44 -3.35 -7.47
N LYS A 155 -1.71 -4.51 -8.08
CA LYS A 155 -1.21 -4.83 -9.44
C LYS A 155 -1.70 -3.84 -10.49
N CYS A 156 -2.98 -3.42 -10.42
CA CYS A 156 -3.50 -2.39 -11.32
C CYS A 156 -2.73 -1.08 -11.16
N TYR A 157 -2.49 -0.65 -9.93
CA TYR A 157 -1.77 0.59 -9.67
C TYR A 157 -0.28 0.49 -10.04
N ASP A 158 0.38 -0.63 -9.72
CA ASP A 158 1.78 -0.89 -10.09
C ASP A 158 1.95 -1.00 -11.63
N THR A 159 0.93 -1.47 -12.36
CA THR A 159 0.94 -1.49 -13.84
C THR A 159 0.88 -0.07 -14.42
N PHE A 160 0.03 0.80 -13.86
CA PHE A 160 -0.02 2.21 -14.25
C PHE A 160 1.35 2.87 -14.07
N GLU A 161 1.96 2.70 -12.91
CA GLU A 161 3.26 3.30 -12.60
C GLU A 161 4.37 2.76 -13.51
N TRP A 162 4.41 1.46 -13.73
CA TRP A 162 5.39 0.85 -14.62
C TRP A 162 5.31 1.44 -16.04
N LEU A 163 4.09 1.67 -16.57
CA LEU A 163 3.90 2.34 -17.85
C LEU A 163 4.41 3.79 -17.80
N VAL A 164 4.08 4.52 -16.74
CA VAL A 164 4.53 5.90 -16.56
C VAL A 164 6.04 5.98 -16.48
N GLU A 165 6.71 5.16 -15.67
CA GLU A 165 8.18 5.15 -15.56
C GLU A 165 8.87 4.90 -16.91
N ARG A 166 8.34 3.98 -17.71
CA ARG A 166 8.90 3.61 -19.01
C ARG A 166 8.73 4.69 -20.09
N LEU A 167 7.63 5.43 -19.99
CA LEU A 167 7.19 6.30 -21.07
C LEU A 167 7.23 7.80 -20.71
N LEU A 168 7.68 8.15 -19.49
CA LEU A 168 7.63 9.50 -18.94
C LEU A 168 8.30 10.55 -19.84
N ASP A 169 9.33 10.14 -20.59
CA ASP A 169 10.09 11.04 -21.47
C ASP A 169 9.50 11.20 -22.88
N ILE A 170 8.64 10.27 -23.30
CA ILE A 170 8.11 10.18 -24.66
C ILE A 170 6.59 10.25 -24.75
N MET A 171 5.90 10.06 -23.62
CA MET A 171 4.44 10.06 -23.54
C MET A 171 3.89 11.49 -23.59
N GLN A 172 2.91 11.74 -24.46
CA GLN A 172 2.18 13.00 -24.54
C GLN A 172 0.84 12.96 -23.82
N SER A 173 0.18 11.81 -23.87
CA SER A 173 -1.06 11.59 -23.12
C SER A 173 -1.28 10.13 -22.76
N VAL A 174 -2.05 9.93 -21.69
CA VAL A 174 -2.49 8.60 -21.22
C VAL A 174 -3.94 8.66 -20.75
N PHE A 175 -4.73 7.69 -21.19
CA PHE A 175 -6.03 7.39 -20.61
C PHE A 175 -6.02 5.98 -20.04
N TYR A 176 -6.16 5.86 -18.72
CA TYR A 176 -6.10 4.60 -18.00
C TYR A 176 -7.49 4.20 -17.51
N ARG A 177 -7.99 3.07 -17.98
CA ARG A 177 -9.30 2.56 -17.63
C ARG A 177 -9.18 1.26 -16.87
N VAL A 178 -9.86 1.17 -15.72
CA VAL A 178 -10.03 -0.07 -14.95
C VAL A 178 -11.51 -0.41 -14.90
N SER A 179 -11.86 -1.60 -15.35
CA SER A 179 -13.21 -2.14 -15.32
C SER A 179 -13.22 -3.50 -14.63
N GLN A 180 -14.34 -3.84 -14.02
CA GLN A 180 -14.55 -5.16 -13.44
C GLN A 180 -15.24 -6.07 -14.45
N ILE A 181 -14.71 -7.28 -14.62
CA ILE A 181 -15.31 -8.35 -15.40
C ILE A 181 -15.37 -9.59 -14.54
N ASP A 182 -16.56 -9.97 -14.13
CA ASP A 182 -16.79 -11.01 -13.12
C ASP A 182 -16.02 -10.70 -11.84
N ASP A 183 -15.13 -11.57 -11.40
CA ASP A 183 -14.27 -11.39 -10.21
C ASP A 183 -12.86 -10.86 -10.53
N ALA A 184 -12.62 -10.46 -11.80
CA ALA A 184 -11.30 -9.98 -12.25
C ALA A 184 -11.33 -8.51 -12.64
N LEU A 185 -10.17 -7.85 -12.56
CA LEU A 185 -9.97 -6.49 -13.06
C LEU A 185 -9.38 -6.53 -14.48
N ARG A 186 -9.98 -5.77 -15.37
CA ARG A 186 -9.45 -5.49 -16.70
C ARG A 186 -8.88 -4.09 -16.75
N ILE A 187 -7.65 -3.99 -17.21
CA ILE A 187 -6.97 -2.72 -17.49
C ILE A 187 -7.04 -2.49 -19.00
N SER A 188 -7.33 -1.27 -19.42
CA SER A 188 -7.22 -0.82 -20.81
C SER A 188 -6.56 0.56 -20.80
N VAL A 189 -5.52 0.72 -21.59
CA VAL A 189 -4.75 1.96 -21.61
C VAL A 189 -4.62 2.47 -23.04
N HIS A 190 -4.98 3.73 -23.23
CA HIS A 190 -4.72 4.42 -24.49
C HIS A 190 -3.59 5.42 -24.27
N ILE A 191 -2.54 5.35 -25.08
CA ILE A 191 -1.32 6.16 -24.94
C ILE A 191 -1.01 6.83 -26.26
N VAL A 192 -0.68 8.13 -26.17
CA VAL A 192 -0.07 8.87 -27.30
C VAL A 192 1.40 9.07 -26.98
N ALA A 193 2.28 8.48 -27.79
CA ALA A 193 3.73 8.54 -27.60
C ALA A 193 4.45 8.49 -28.94
N GLU A 194 5.52 9.27 -29.06
CA GLU A 194 6.37 9.31 -30.29
C GLU A 194 7.42 8.18 -30.26
N ALA A 195 6.98 6.94 -30.05
CA ALA A 195 7.86 5.77 -30.03
C ALA A 195 7.08 4.48 -30.35
N ASP A 196 7.80 3.44 -30.76
CA ASP A 196 7.24 2.11 -30.92
C ASP A 196 7.12 1.41 -29.55
N LEU A 197 5.89 1.21 -29.09
CA LEU A 197 5.61 0.59 -27.79
C LEU A 197 5.54 -0.94 -27.82
N ARG A 198 5.67 -1.59 -28.98
CA ARG A 198 5.66 -3.06 -29.07
C ARG A 198 6.76 -3.72 -28.24
N GLY A 199 7.85 -3.00 -28.00
CA GLY A 199 8.93 -3.45 -27.11
C GLY A 199 8.49 -3.74 -25.68
N LEU A 200 7.42 -3.10 -25.17
CA LEU A 200 6.87 -3.34 -23.85
C LEU A 200 6.40 -4.79 -23.64
N MET A 201 5.93 -5.47 -24.71
CA MET A 201 5.51 -6.88 -24.65
C MET A 201 6.68 -7.81 -24.30
N SER A 202 7.92 -7.44 -24.62
CA SER A 202 9.09 -8.23 -24.25
C SER A 202 9.39 -8.18 -22.75
N GLU A 203 9.02 -7.10 -22.09
CA GLU A 203 9.21 -6.91 -20.63
C GLU A 203 8.03 -7.46 -19.83
N ARG A 204 6.81 -7.33 -20.39
CA ARG A 204 5.56 -7.83 -19.81
C ARG A 204 4.72 -8.56 -20.87
N PRO A 205 4.92 -9.87 -21.01
CA PRO A 205 4.22 -10.66 -22.03
C PRO A 205 2.69 -10.73 -21.86
N GLU A 206 2.19 -10.40 -20.66
CA GLU A 206 0.75 -10.34 -20.37
C GLU A 206 0.06 -9.12 -21.00
N LEU A 207 0.82 -8.11 -21.45
CA LEU A 207 0.27 -6.93 -22.11
C LEU A 207 0.02 -7.22 -23.59
N ASN A 208 -1.14 -6.78 -24.07
CA ASN A 208 -1.48 -6.83 -25.49
C ASN A 208 -1.38 -5.42 -26.08
N VAL A 209 -0.25 -5.11 -26.72
CA VAL A 209 0.04 -3.79 -27.25
C VAL A 209 -0.32 -3.73 -28.74
N GLN A 210 -1.24 -2.84 -29.11
CA GLN A 210 -1.69 -2.63 -30.47
C GLN A 210 -1.51 -1.17 -30.85
N GLN A 211 -1.05 -0.94 -32.07
CA GLN A 211 -0.98 0.39 -32.66
C GLN A 211 -2.29 0.70 -33.38
N GLU A 212 -2.95 1.80 -33.01
CA GLU A 212 -4.18 2.26 -33.65
C GLU A 212 -3.90 3.30 -34.74
N ASP A 213 -2.96 4.22 -34.51
CA ASP A 213 -2.53 5.23 -35.46
C ASP A 213 -1.03 5.50 -35.26
N GLU A 214 -0.42 6.42 -36.06
CA GLU A 214 1.03 6.67 -36.11
C GLU A 214 1.71 6.80 -34.74
N ASN A 215 1.03 7.47 -33.78
CA ASN A 215 1.55 7.68 -32.40
C ASN A 215 0.55 7.24 -31.34
N GLU A 216 -0.52 6.52 -31.70
CA GLU A 216 -1.58 6.10 -30.80
C GLU A 216 -1.51 4.59 -30.54
N TRP A 217 -1.50 4.22 -29.28
CA TRP A 217 -1.31 2.87 -28.80
C TRP A 217 -2.40 2.47 -27.82
N PHE A 218 -2.87 1.24 -27.98
CA PHE A 218 -3.80 0.59 -27.07
C PHE A 218 -3.12 -0.61 -26.39
N ILE A 219 -3.23 -0.68 -25.04
CA ILE A 219 -2.66 -1.74 -24.21
C ILE A 219 -3.75 -2.38 -23.35
#